data_245694b11b5b87327f3e2089bb4f03bc
#
_entry.id   245694b11b5b87327f3e2089bb4f03bc
#
_cell.length_a   1.000
_cell.length_b   1.000
_cell.length_c   1.000
_cell.angle_alpha   90.00
_cell.angle_beta   90.00
_cell.angle_gamma   90.00
#
_symmetry.space_group_name_H-M   'P 1'
#
loop_
_entity.id
_entity.type
_entity.pdbx_description
1 polymer ?
#
loop_
_entity_poly.entity_id
_entity_poly.type
_entity_poly.pdbx_seq_one_letter_code
_entity_poly.pdbx_strand_id
1 'polypeptide(L)'
;MKIKLLFISCFVFLLGCESEKADMIIYNGKIYTMNDLMPITESVAINNGKIIALGKYKELDHFISPNTQIINLDGAMMTPGIIEGHGHFYGLGLAEMQLDLSATETYQDLVDMVSDAIDKASPGEWILGRGWHQSKWSDSRDSFINGFQTHDKLSEISPNNPVWLKHASGHAGFANKKAMDIAGVSNETEFGFGGEIIKDLSGAPTGVFNERAQGLISKHVDSNLGVNSDLKAIELAVNACLENGITSFHDAGTSAETIEILRQSIDKNLLKVRIYAMLTSRDTTLLNTWYKKGPEIGSANDFLTIRSIKINADGALGSRGAWLIDHYSDRPGHHGMPTQSMEYVYKVAKNGILSGFQVNSHAIGDRANREILNQYEVVFNEFPDLAKDHRWRIEHAQHIDPVDIPRFGSLKVIASIQGIHMSSDRPWAIDRLGEKRIIEGAYVWRDLINNGAILINGSDVPVEPINPIASFYASTTRKTLKGFPEGGFEPSQKMTRLEALKSYTINAAYGAFEEDKKGSIEIGKFADFTVFSQNLITVPDDKILDTEVLYTIVNGKIEYRAN
;
A
#
# COMPACT_ATOMS: atom_id res chain seq x y z
N MET A 1 41.19 -75.62 22.53
CA MET A 1 40.51 -74.66 21.69
C MET A 1 39.59 -73.83 22.62
N LYS A 2 40.01 -72.62 23.02
CA LYS A 2 39.24 -71.77 23.96
C LYS A 2 38.49 -70.73 23.16
N ILE A 3 37.16 -70.80 23.14
CA ILE A 3 36.25 -69.83 22.51
C ILE A 3 36.10 -68.65 23.51
N LYS A 4 36.58 -67.47 23.09
CA LYS A 4 36.32 -66.20 23.80
C LYS A 4 35.01 -65.61 23.30
N LEU A 5 33.98 -65.59 24.16
CA LEU A 5 32.75 -64.82 23.90
C LEU A 5 33.05 -63.33 24.08
N LEU A 6 32.84 -62.57 23.04
CA LEU A 6 32.89 -61.11 23.07
C LEU A 6 31.48 -60.57 23.36
N PHE A 7 31.29 -60.02 24.55
CA PHE A 7 30.05 -59.30 24.90
C PHE A 7 30.13 -57.90 24.26
N ILE A 8 29.32 -57.63 23.22
CA ILE A 8 29.07 -56.29 22.68
C ILE A 8 27.96 -55.69 23.50
N SER A 9 28.29 -54.76 24.39
CA SER A 9 27.32 -53.91 25.09
C SER A 9 26.79 -52.86 24.15
N CYS A 10 25.58 -53.02 23.64
CA CYS A 10 24.85 -51.97 22.93
C CYS A 10 24.41 -50.90 23.93
N PHE A 11 25.15 -49.79 24.01
CA PHE A 11 24.69 -48.57 24.65
C PHE A 11 23.61 -47.94 23.72
N VAL A 12 22.35 -48.16 24.04
CA VAL A 12 21.25 -47.40 23.47
C VAL A 12 21.28 -46.02 24.10
N PHE A 13 21.81 -45.05 23.37
CA PHE A 13 21.61 -43.63 23.69
C PHE A 13 20.11 -43.34 23.46
N LEU A 14 19.34 -43.34 24.51
CA LEU A 14 18.04 -42.68 24.55
C LEU A 14 18.35 -41.19 24.48
N LEU A 15 18.42 -40.65 23.25
CA LEU A 15 18.25 -39.22 23.03
C LEU A 15 16.82 -38.91 23.52
N GLY A 16 16.73 -38.45 24.75
CA GLY A 16 15.49 -37.83 25.25
C GLY A 16 15.20 -36.65 24.34
N CYS A 17 14.15 -36.74 23.55
CA CYS A 17 13.58 -35.61 22.83
C CYS A 17 13.09 -34.67 23.94
N GLU A 18 13.91 -33.69 24.39
CA GLU A 18 13.39 -32.59 25.18
C GLU A 18 12.26 -31.98 24.34
N SER A 19 11.05 -31.98 24.88
CA SER A 19 9.92 -31.36 24.19
C SER A 19 10.27 -29.88 23.94
N GLU A 20 10.19 -29.44 22.68
CA GLU A 20 10.39 -28.07 22.29
C GLU A 20 9.56 -27.16 23.20
N LYS A 21 10.19 -26.11 23.79
CA LYS A 21 9.48 -25.17 24.68
C LYS A 21 9.13 -23.91 23.91
N ALA A 22 8.00 -23.31 24.28
CA ALA A 22 7.56 -22.06 23.68
C ALA A 22 8.29 -20.86 24.31
N ASP A 23 8.66 -19.89 23.46
CA ASP A 23 9.07 -18.56 23.91
C ASP A 23 7.85 -17.77 24.39
N MET A 24 6.71 -17.96 23.71
CA MET A 24 5.45 -17.26 24.00
C MET A 24 4.25 -18.18 23.77
N ILE A 25 3.25 -18.06 24.62
CA ILE A 25 1.90 -18.63 24.41
C ILE A 25 0.87 -17.50 24.53
N ILE A 26 0.02 -17.39 23.50
CA ILE A 26 -1.10 -16.44 23.45
C ILE A 26 -2.41 -17.25 23.58
N TYR A 27 -3.31 -16.82 24.46
CA TYR A 27 -4.53 -17.55 24.73
C TYR A 27 -5.71 -16.65 25.13
N ASN A 28 -6.89 -17.25 25.29
CA ASN A 28 -8.13 -16.62 25.76
C ASN A 28 -8.57 -15.44 24.86
N GLY A 29 -8.42 -15.60 23.54
CA GLY A 29 -8.88 -14.64 22.53
C GLY A 29 -9.79 -15.27 21.49
N LYS A 30 -10.32 -14.44 20.61
CA LYS A 30 -10.97 -14.86 19.36
C LYS A 30 -9.92 -14.87 18.25
N ILE A 31 -9.23 -15.99 18.10
CA ILE A 31 -8.10 -16.13 17.18
C ILE A 31 -8.59 -16.65 15.84
N TYR A 32 -8.72 -15.75 14.85
CA TYR A 32 -9.09 -16.09 13.48
C TYR A 32 -7.85 -16.46 12.68
N THR A 33 -7.78 -17.71 12.24
CA THR A 33 -6.56 -18.25 11.61
C THR A 33 -6.39 -17.87 10.15
N MET A 34 -7.45 -17.49 9.45
CA MET A 34 -7.53 -17.35 8.00
C MET A 34 -7.21 -18.65 7.23
N ASN A 35 -7.27 -19.80 7.91
CA ASN A 35 -7.22 -21.12 7.33
C ASN A 35 -8.63 -21.75 7.34
N ASP A 36 -9.15 -22.09 6.16
CA ASP A 36 -10.53 -22.61 6.02
C ASP A 36 -10.72 -23.98 6.69
N LEU A 37 -9.65 -24.76 6.90
CA LEU A 37 -9.72 -26.05 7.61
C LEU A 37 -9.78 -25.89 9.13
N MET A 38 -9.28 -24.80 9.68
CA MET A 38 -9.31 -24.48 11.11
C MET A 38 -9.54 -22.97 11.28
N PRO A 39 -10.75 -22.45 11.03
CA PRO A 39 -10.99 -21.01 10.96
C PRO A 39 -10.77 -20.25 12.27
N ILE A 40 -10.84 -20.94 13.41
CA ILE A 40 -10.66 -20.36 14.76
C ILE A 40 -9.87 -21.33 15.63
N THR A 41 -8.96 -20.79 16.46
CA THR A 41 -8.31 -21.53 17.55
C THR A 41 -8.42 -20.76 18.87
N GLU A 42 -8.17 -21.42 20.01
CA GLU A 42 -8.21 -20.80 21.34
C GLU A 42 -6.86 -20.23 21.77
N SER A 43 -5.77 -20.91 21.34
CA SER A 43 -4.41 -20.51 21.72
C SER A 43 -3.37 -20.88 20.67
N VAL A 44 -2.21 -20.22 20.77
CA VAL A 44 -1.06 -20.34 19.86
C VAL A 44 0.21 -20.44 20.71
N ALA A 45 1.06 -21.44 20.45
CA ALA A 45 2.40 -21.52 21.00
C ALA A 45 3.43 -21.13 19.94
N ILE A 46 4.42 -20.36 20.35
CA ILE A 46 5.45 -19.73 19.49
C ILE A 46 6.83 -20.13 20.02
N ASN A 47 7.73 -20.50 19.11
CA ASN A 47 9.16 -20.65 19.39
C ASN A 47 9.98 -20.15 18.23
N ASN A 48 11.07 -19.41 18.51
CA ASN A 48 11.99 -18.86 17.51
C ASN A 48 11.26 -18.13 16.35
N GLY A 49 10.24 -17.32 16.67
CA GLY A 49 9.49 -16.55 15.69
C GLY A 49 8.53 -17.37 14.82
N LYS A 50 8.35 -18.66 15.12
CA LYS A 50 7.45 -19.58 14.39
C LYS A 50 6.33 -20.10 15.26
N ILE A 51 5.19 -20.37 14.65
CA ILE A 51 4.06 -21.06 15.28
C ILE A 51 4.43 -22.54 15.38
N ILE A 52 4.45 -23.09 16.61
CA ILE A 52 4.80 -24.49 16.85
C ILE A 52 3.60 -25.35 17.22
N ALA A 53 2.52 -24.74 17.76
CA ALA A 53 1.29 -25.45 18.09
C ALA A 53 0.08 -24.53 18.12
N LEU A 54 -1.09 -25.11 17.85
CA LEU A 54 -2.41 -24.49 17.91
C LEU A 54 -3.34 -25.44 18.68
N GLY A 55 -4.32 -24.91 19.42
CA GLY A 55 -5.31 -25.74 20.10
C GLY A 55 -5.92 -25.06 21.33
N LYS A 56 -6.40 -25.85 22.27
CA LYS A 56 -6.85 -25.35 23.57
C LYS A 56 -5.66 -25.05 24.47
N TYR A 57 -5.77 -24.03 25.30
CA TYR A 57 -4.69 -23.62 26.19
C TYR A 57 -4.11 -24.80 27.02
N LYS A 58 -4.96 -25.64 27.60
CA LYS A 58 -4.52 -26.81 28.36
C LYS A 58 -3.75 -27.84 27.55
N GLU A 59 -4.00 -27.93 26.26
CA GLU A 59 -3.27 -28.84 25.36
C GLU A 59 -1.84 -28.34 25.09
N LEU A 60 -1.57 -27.07 25.35
CA LEU A 60 -0.27 -26.43 25.16
C LEU A 60 0.60 -26.39 26.44
N ASP A 61 0.10 -26.92 27.59
CA ASP A 61 0.81 -26.89 28.87
C ASP A 61 2.22 -27.49 28.79
N HIS A 62 2.40 -28.51 27.96
CA HIS A 62 3.69 -29.21 27.81
C HIS A 62 4.75 -28.35 27.08
N PHE A 63 4.36 -27.26 26.40
CA PHE A 63 5.28 -26.28 25.81
C PHE A 63 5.73 -25.22 26.82
N ILE A 64 5.09 -25.10 27.99
CA ILE A 64 5.42 -24.07 28.99
C ILE A 64 6.75 -24.40 29.67
N SER A 65 7.54 -23.38 29.89
CA SER A 65 8.76 -23.36 30.68
C SER A 65 8.78 -22.12 31.59
N PRO A 66 9.70 -22.02 32.57
CA PRO A 66 9.83 -20.81 33.40
C PRO A 66 10.10 -19.52 32.59
N ASN A 67 10.63 -19.64 31.39
CA ASN A 67 10.96 -18.51 30.51
C ASN A 67 9.85 -18.20 29.48
N THR A 68 8.80 -19.00 29.41
CA THR A 68 7.70 -18.80 28.45
C THR A 68 6.87 -17.59 28.84
N GLN A 69 6.77 -16.61 27.93
CA GLN A 69 5.87 -15.47 28.10
C GLN A 69 4.43 -15.91 27.84
N ILE A 70 3.55 -15.66 28.78
CA ILE A 70 2.12 -16.00 28.68
C ILE A 70 1.32 -14.72 28.48
N ILE A 71 0.59 -14.63 27.34
CA ILE A 71 -0.25 -13.49 26.97
C ILE A 71 -1.72 -13.89 27.02
N ASN A 72 -2.47 -13.30 27.95
CA ASN A 72 -3.92 -13.42 28.01
C ASN A 72 -4.56 -12.30 27.18
N LEU A 73 -5.32 -12.66 26.16
CA LEU A 73 -6.00 -11.68 25.30
C LEU A 73 -7.31 -11.15 25.89
N ASP A 74 -7.80 -11.74 26.97
CA ASP A 74 -9.04 -11.33 27.67
C ASP A 74 -10.25 -11.15 26.73
N GLY A 75 -10.40 -12.06 25.78
CA GLY A 75 -11.48 -12.06 24.79
C GLY A 75 -11.23 -11.21 23.54
N ALA A 76 -10.13 -10.47 23.47
CA ALA A 76 -9.77 -9.68 22.30
C ALA A 76 -9.62 -10.52 21.03
N MET A 77 -9.76 -9.89 19.86
CA MET A 77 -9.60 -10.54 18.57
C MET A 77 -8.12 -10.58 18.16
N MET A 78 -7.65 -11.74 17.68
CA MET A 78 -6.35 -11.85 17.02
C MET A 78 -6.50 -12.41 15.62
N THR A 79 -5.72 -11.87 14.69
CA THR A 79 -5.59 -12.33 13.31
C THR A 79 -4.13 -12.59 12.97
N PRO A 80 -3.81 -13.23 11.82
CA PRO A 80 -2.49 -13.07 11.23
C PRO A 80 -2.16 -11.59 11.12
N GLY A 81 -0.89 -11.24 11.16
CA GLY A 81 -0.46 -9.86 11.01
C GLY A 81 -1.01 -9.21 9.75
N ILE A 82 -1.50 -8.00 9.87
CA ILE A 82 -2.02 -7.23 8.74
C ILE A 82 -0.89 -6.98 7.74
N ILE A 83 -1.20 -7.14 6.46
CA ILE A 83 -0.32 -6.88 5.34
C ILE A 83 -0.85 -5.66 4.60
N GLU A 84 -0.11 -4.55 4.61
CA GLU A 84 -0.38 -3.42 3.72
C GLU A 84 -0.11 -3.86 2.27
N GLY A 85 -1.16 -4.06 1.48
CA GLY A 85 -1.07 -4.65 0.15
C GLY A 85 -0.52 -3.72 -0.92
N HIS A 86 -0.56 -2.41 -0.69
CA HIS A 86 -0.07 -1.37 -1.58
C HIS A 86 0.15 -0.06 -0.84
N GLY A 87 1.39 0.37 -0.71
CA GLY A 87 1.75 1.66 -0.17
C GLY A 87 3.16 2.07 -0.56
N HIS A 88 3.63 3.19 -0.03
CA HIS A 88 4.95 3.76 -0.29
C HIS A 88 5.71 3.92 1.02
N PHE A 89 6.42 2.87 1.42
CA PHE A 89 6.99 2.74 2.76
C PHE A 89 7.96 3.89 3.14
N TYR A 90 8.96 4.13 2.29
CA TYR A 90 9.87 5.27 2.51
C TYR A 90 9.13 6.61 2.39
N GLY A 91 8.17 6.69 1.46
CA GLY A 91 7.30 7.86 1.29
C GLY A 91 6.42 8.19 2.50
N LEU A 92 5.97 7.16 3.24
CA LEU A 92 5.26 7.32 4.51
C LEU A 92 6.16 8.02 5.54
N GLY A 93 7.38 7.52 5.74
CA GLY A 93 8.31 8.14 6.69
C GLY A 93 8.68 9.58 6.34
N LEU A 94 8.86 9.86 5.04
CA LEU A 94 9.07 11.24 4.59
C LEU A 94 7.85 12.14 4.82
N ALA A 95 6.63 11.61 4.67
CA ALA A 95 5.41 12.35 4.92
C ALA A 95 5.28 12.77 6.39
N GLU A 96 5.67 11.90 7.32
CA GLU A 96 5.73 12.19 8.77
C GLU A 96 6.73 13.31 9.13
N MET A 97 7.61 13.68 8.21
CA MET A 97 8.61 14.76 8.38
C MET A 97 8.20 16.07 7.70
N GLN A 98 7.03 16.14 7.05
CA GLN A 98 6.56 17.27 6.25
C GLN A 98 5.25 17.84 6.83
N LEU A 99 4.78 18.98 6.28
CA LEU A 99 3.47 19.51 6.65
C LEU A 99 2.37 18.54 6.19
N ASP A 100 1.56 18.08 7.12
CA ASP A 100 0.34 17.32 6.81
C ASP A 100 -0.81 18.29 6.48
N LEU A 101 -1.17 18.34 5.19
CA LEU A 101 -2.23 19.19 4.65
C LEU A 101 -3.54 18.43 4.45
N SER A 102 -3.65 17.19 4.93
CA SER A 102 -4.81 16.31 4.69
C SER A 102 -6.09 16.82 5.35
N ALA A 103 -5.97 17.57 6.45
CA ALA A 103 -7.07 18.14 7.19
C ALA A 103 -7.56 19.50 6.65
N THR A 104 -6.95 20.06 5.59
CA THR A 104 -7.36 21.34 5.02
C THR A 104 -8.76 21.23 4.40
N GLU A 105 -9.67 22.11 4.80
CA GLU A 105 -11.05 22.18 4.28
C GLU A 105 -11.24 23.34 3.28
N THR A 106 -10.23 24.23 3.17
CA THR A 106 -10.19 25.37 2.25
C THR A 106 -8.79 25.61 1.71
N TYR A 107 -8.67 26.34 0.61
CA TYR A 107 -7.38 26.82 0.12
C TYR A 107 -6.71 27.76 1.12
N GLN A 108 -7.51 28.55 1.88
CA GLN A 108 -6.97 29.45 2.90
C GLN A 108 -6.31 28.68 4.04
N ASP A 109 -6.89 27.57 4.50
CA ASP A 109 -6.26 26.72 5.55
C ASP A 109 -4.87 26.26 5.11
N LEU A 110 -4.71 25.86 3.84
CA LEU A 110 -3.41 25.49 3.29
C LEU A 110 -2.41 26.66 3.35
N VAL A 111 -2.85 27.86 2.95
CA VAL A 111 -2.02 29.06 2.99
C VAL A 111 -1.59 29.40 4.42
N ASP A 112 -2.50 29.31 5.37
CA ASP A 112 -2.24 29.60 6.78
C ASP A 112 -1.22 28.61 7.38
N MET A 113 -1.38 27.30 7.11
CA MET A 113 -0.43 26.28 7.56
C MET A 113 0.98 26.48 6.97
N VAL A 114 1.08 26.88 5.71
CA VAL A 114 2.36 27.21 5.09
C VAL A 114 2.96 28.46 5.70
N SER A 115 2.14 29.48 6.02
CA SER A 115 2.59 30.70 6.70
C SER A 115 3.22 30.39 8.06
N ASP A 116 2.56 29.55 8.87
CA ASP A 116 3.07 29.10 10.17
C ASP A 116 4.42 28.34 10.07
N ALA A 117 4.62 27.64 8.96
CA ALA A 117 5.88 26.95 8.70
C ALA A 117 7.00 27.92 8.27
N ILE A 118 6.68 28.92 7.45
CA ILE A 118 7.63 29.95 7.00
C ILE A 118 8.18 30.75 8.19
N ASP A 119 7.33 31.06 9.18
CA ASP A 119 7.73 31.78 10.39
C ASP A 119 8.84 31.05 11.19
N LYS A 120 8.98 29.75 10.98
CA LYS A 120 9.99 28.90 11.64
C LYS A 120 11.19 28.56 10.75
N ALA A 121 11.07 28.85 9.45
CA ALA A 121 12.07 28.49 8.44
C ALA A 121 13.07 29.60 8.18
N SER A 122 14.27 29.26 7.76
CA SER A 122 15.26 30.21 7.28
C SER A 122 14.92 30.67 5.83
N PRO A 123 15.26 31.93 5.44
CA PRO A 123 15.10 32.36 4.06
C PRO A 123 15.85 31.43 3.08
N GLY A 124 15.16 31.01 2.02
CA GLY A 124 15.69 30.07 1.03
C GLY A 124 15.46 28.60 1.35
N GLU A 125 15.06 28.27 2.58
CA GLU A 125 14.67 26.92 2.98
C GLU A 125 13.37 26.50 2.27
N TRP A 126 13.34 25.26 1.76
CA TRP A 126 12.15 24.70 1.14
C TRP A 126 11.09 24.38 2.17
N ILE A 127 9.86 24.82 1.92
CA ILE A 127 8.69 24.37 2.66
C ILE A 127 8.05 23.22 1.90
N LEU A 128 8.04 22.06 2.52
CA LEU A 128 7.50 20.83 1.95
C LEU A 128 6.23 20.42 2.68
N GLY A 129 5.25 19.97 1.94
CA GLY A 129 4.00 19.49 2.49
C GLY A 129 3.32 18.47 1.59
N ARG A 130 2.31 17.79 2.14
CA ARG A 130 1.54 16.77 1.42
C ARG A 130 0.11 16.71 1.93
N GLY A 131 -0.80 16.23 1.08
CA GLY A 131 -2.14 15.86 1.52
C GLY A 131 -3.26 16.78 1.06
N TRP A 132 -2.95 17.95 0.45
CA TRP A 132 -4.00 18.84 -0.05
C TRP A 132 -4.83 18.16 -1.16
N HIS A 133 -6.14 18.46 -1.18
CA HIS A 133 -7.06 17.91 -2.17
C HIS A 133 -8.19 18.89 -2.48
N GLN A 134 -8.06 19.66 -3.56
CA GLN A 134 -8.98 20.73 -3.93
C GLN A 134 -10.45 20.29 -4.12
N SER A 135 -10.71 19.01 -4.42
CA SER A 135 -12.07 18.52 -4.55
C SER A 135 -12.78 18.25 -3.21
N LYS A 136 -12.00 18.22 -2.11
CA LYS A 136 -12.51 18.10 -0.74
C LYS A 136 -12.76 19.46 -0.07
N TRP A 137 -12.29 20.54 -0.70
CA TRP A 137 -12.44 21.90 -0.17
C TRP A 137 -13.85 22.46 -0.39
N SER A 138 -14.28 23.30 0.55
CA SER A 138 -15.57 24.01 0.51
C SER A 138 -15.52 25.34 -0.27
N ASP A 139 -14.36 25.72 -0.79
CA ASP A 139 -14.18 26.95 -1.58
C ASP A 139 -15.10 26.99 -2.81
N SER A 140 -15.55 28.22 -3.17
CA SER A 140 -16.11 28.46 -4.49
C SER A 140 -15.07 28.15 -5.56
N ARG A 141 -15.45 27.31 -6.53
CA ARG A 141 -14.57 26.92 -7.64
C ARG A 141 -14.50 27.95 -8.76
N ASP A 142 -15.18 29.10 -8.60
CA ASP A 142 -15.24 30.15 -9.63
C ASP A 142 -13.88 30.75 -9.97
N SER A 143 -12.95 30.76 -9.04
CA SER A 143 -11.55 31.22 -9.22
C SER A 143 -10.59 30.11 -9.63
N PHE A 144 -11.04 28.85 -9.73
CA PHE A 144 -10.19 27.72 -10.07
C PHE A 144 -9.99 27.62 -11.60
N ILE A 145 -8.75 27.32 -11.99
CA ILE A 145 -8.38 27.11 -13.38
C ILE A 145 -8.25 25.61 -13.64
N ASN A 146 -9.02 25.08 -14.57
CA ASN A 146 -9.10 23.64 -14.83
C ASN A 146 -9.37 22.80 -13.57
N GLY A 147 -10.07 23.40 -12.58
CA GLY A 147 -10.42 22.76 -11.32
C GLY A 147 -9.33 22.76 -10.25
N PHE A 148 -8.29 23.61 -10.39
CA PHE A 148 -7.22 23.80 -9.43
C PHE A 148 -7.11 25.28 -9.02
N GLN A 149 -6.60 25.51 -7.80
CA GLN A 149 -6.20 26.80 -7.27
C GLN A 149 -5.01 27.38 -8.03
N THR A 150 -4.75 28.69 -7.85
CA THR A 150 -3.55 29.37 -8.37
C THR A 150 -2.57 29.70 -7.25
N HIS A 151 -1.30 29.92 -7.61
CA HIS A 151 -0.21 30.13 -6.65
C HIS A 151 -0.18 31.52 -6.01
N ASP A 152 -1.03 32.47 -6.43
CA ASP A 152 -0.89 33.89 -6.06
C ASP A 152 -0.85 34.12 -4.56
N LYS A 153 -1.86 33.66 -3.81
CA LYS A 153 -1.90 33.78 -2.33
C LYS A 153 -0.70 33.08 -1.67
N LEU A 154 -0.36 31.88 -2.14
CA LEU A 154 0.78 31.13 -1.63
C LEU A 154 2.09 31.87 -1.87
N SER A 155 2.25 32.50 -3.02
CA SER A 155 3.44 33.26 -3.38
C SER A 155 3.57 34.59 -2.65
N GLU A 156 2.43 35.22 -2.32
CA GLU A 156 2.38 36.44 -1.53
C GLU A 156 2.99 36.24 -0.13
N ILE A 157 2.63 35.15 0.55
CA ILE A 157 3.11 34.85 1.90
C ILE A 157 4.51 34.22 1.93
N SER A 158 5.03 33.74 0.80
CA SER A 158 6.29 32.99 0.70
C SER A 158 7.31 33.56 -0.30
N PRO A 159 7.59 34.88 -0.28
CA PRO A 159 8.46 35.50 -1.30
C PRO A 159 9.92 35.02 -1.22
N ASN A 160 10.38 34.59 -0.05
CA ASN A 160 11.77 34.23 0.20
C ASN A 160 11.98 32.71 0.27
N ASN A 161 10.92 31.92 0.47
CA ASN A 161 11.00 30.48 0.65
C ASN A 161 10.34 29.76 -0.54
N PRO A 162 11.03 28.84 -1.21
CA PRO A 162 10.40 27.98 -2.20
C PRO A 162 9.45 27.00 -1.51
N VAL A 163 8.25 26.83 -2.07
CA VAL A 163 7.20 25.95 -1.53
C VAL A 163 6.87 24.87 -2.55
N TRP A 164 6.84 23.62 -2.12
CA TRP A 164 6.41 22.48 -2.92
C TRP A 164 5.51 21.57 -2.12
N LEU A 165 4.23 21.50 -2.50
CA LEU A 165 3.19 20.77 -1.80
C LEU A 165 2.66 19.65 -2.69
N LYS A 166 2.79 18.40 -2.27
CA LYS A 166 2.27 17.25 -3.00
C LYS A 166 0.76 17.08 -2.75
N HIS A 167 0.01 16.89 -3.82
CA HIS A 167 -1.40 16.51 -3.73
C HIS A 167 -1.57 15.17 -2.99
N ALA A 168 -2.69 14.96 -2.34
CA ALA A 168 -2.99 13.71 -1.63
C ALA A 168 -2.70 12.47 -2.48
N SER A 169 -3.16 12.45 -3.74
CA SER A 169 -2.91 11.34 -4.68
C SER A 169 -1.45 11.13 -5.08
N GLY A 170 -0.54 12.08 -4.81
CA GLY A 170 0.82 12.04 -5.34
C GLY A 170 0.96 12.33 -6.84
N HIS A 171 -0.15 12.43 -7.58
CA HIS A 171 -0.19 12.63 -9.03
C HIS A 171 -0.21 14.12 -9.45
N ALA A 172 -0.28 15.05 -8.51
CA ALA A 172 -0.12 16.48 -8.72
C ALA A 172 0.79 17.11 -7.66
N GLY A 173 1.38 18.25 -7.98
CA GLY A 173 2.14 19.06 -7.06
C GLY A 173 1.82 20.53 -7.25
N PHE A 174 1.95 21.33 -6.18
CA PHE A 174 1.65 22.74 -6.16
C PHE A 174 2.85 23.54 -5.68
N ALA A 175 3.35 24.44 -6.53
CA ALA A 175 4.51 25.28 -6.32
C ALA A 175 4.13 26.74 -6.17
N ASN A 176 4.84 27.48 -5.32
CA ASN A 176 4.80 28.93 -5.34
C ASN A 176 5.69 29.51 -6.45
N LYS A 177 5.61 30.83 -6.66
CA LYS A 177 6.42 31.55 -7.66
C LYS A 177 7.92 31.34 -7.45
N LYS A 178 8.38 31.34 -6.19
CA LYS A 178 9.81 31.16 -5.85
C LYS A 178 10.34 29.80 -6.29
N ALA A 179 9.57 28.73 -6.08
CA ALA A 179 9.92 27.39 -6.53
C ALA A 179 9.94 27.28 -8.05
N MET A 180 8.96 27.90 -8.74
CA MET A 180 8.92 27.97 -10.20
C MET A 180 10.10 28.74 -10.78
N ASP A 181 10.51 29.85 -10.15
CA ASP A 181 11.67 30.63 -10.57
C ASP A 181 12.98 29.84 -10.46
N ILE A 182 13.18 29.10 -9.36
CA ILE A 182 14.32 28.20 -9.18
C ILE A 182 14.34 27.13 -10.27
N ALA A 183 13.18 26.62 -10.67
CA ALA A 183 13.04 25.59 -11.68
C ALA A 183 13.12 26.13 -13.13
N GLY A 184 13.15 27.47 -13.32
CA GLY A 184 13.13 28.09 -14.63
C GLY A 184 11.80 27.92 -15.37
N VAL A 185 10.70 27.75 -14.65
CA VAL A 185 9.36 27.59 -15.22
C VAL A 185 8.76 28.95 -15.55
N SER A 186 8.31 29.11 -16.80
CA SER A 186 7.71 30.33 -17.34
C SER A 186 6.51 30.05 -18.24
N ASN A 187 5.90 31.08 -18.80
CA ASN A 187 4.81 30.97 -19.79
C ASN A 187 5.20 30.13 -21.01
N GLU A 188 6.49 30.16 -21.37
CA GLU A 188 7.07 29.46 -22.52
C GLU A 188 7.38 27.98 -22.22
N THR A 189 7.34 27.59 -20.95
CA THR A 189 7.63 26.21 -20.56
C THR A 189 6.51 25.29 -21.03
N GLU A 190 6.85 24.31 -21.85
CA GLU A 190 5.96 23.24 -22.28
C GLU A 190 6.42 21.92 -21.69
N PHE A 191 5.46 20.99 -21.51
CA PHE A 191 5.75 19.63 -21.08
C PHE A 191 5.18 18.62 -22.10
N GLY A 192 5.94 17.59 -22.36
CA GLY A 192 5.57 16.59 -23.36
C GLY A 192 4.70 15.46 -22.81
N PHE A 193 4.87 14.28 -23.35
CA PHE A 193 4.11 13.08 -23.02
C PHE A 193 4.15 12.73 -21.53
N GLY A 194 2.99 12.44 -20.98
CA GLY A 194 2.83 11.89 -19.62
C GLY A 194 2.81 12.92 -18.49
N GLY A 195 2.57 14.20 -18.79
CA GLY A 195 2.41 15.25 -17.78
C GLY A 195 1.73 16.50 -18.32
N GLU A 196 1.26 17.37 -17.42
CA GLU A 196 0.60 18.64 -17.77
C GLU A 196 1.01 19.73 -16.78
N ILE A 197 1.33 20.92 -17.31
CA ILE A 197 1.44 22.15 -16.53
C ILE A 197 0.09 22.85 -16.63
N ILE A 198 -0.58 23.07 -15.51
CA ILE A 198 -1.86 23.80 -15.52
C ILE A 198 -1.56 25.29 -15.74
N LYS A 199 -2.03 25.84 -16.84
CA LYS A 199 -1.85 27.23 -17.25
C LYS A 199 -3.18 27.98 -17.28
N ASP A 200 -3.13 29.29 -17.03
CA ASP A 200 -4.27 30.18 -17.19
C ASP A 200 -4.49 30.56 -18.67
N LEU A 201 -5.51 31.39 -18.94
CA LEU A 201 -5.85 31.85 -20.29
C LEU A 201 -4.75 32.70 -20.95
N SER A 202 -3.83 33.27 -20.18
CA SER A 202 -2.68 34.01 -20.68
C SER A 202 -1.48 33.12 -21.00
N GLY A 203 -1.55 31.84 -20.64
CA GLY A 203 -0.46 30.88 -20.75
C GLY A 203 0.47 30.87 -19.52
N ALA A 204 0.13 31.61 -18.45
CA ALA A 204 0.94 31.62 -17.24
C ALA A 204 0.70 30.35 -16.41
N PRO A 205 1.76 29.70 -15.88
CA PRO A 205 1.63 28.56 -15.00
C PRO A 205 0.88 28.93 -13.71
N THR A 206 -0.13 28.15 -13.34
CA THR A 206 -0.90 28.36 -12.11
C THR A 206 -0.18 27.89 -10.84
N GLY A 207 0.98 27.25 -10.99
CA GLY A 207 1.71 26.58 -9.92
C GLY A 207 1.39 25.09 -9.78
N VAL A 208 0.40 24.57 -10.50
CA VAL A 208 0.03 23.16 -10.46
C VAL A 208 0.65 22.37 -11.60
N PHE A 209 1.28 21.24 -11.24
CA PHE A 209 1.99 20.33 -12.15
C PHE A 209 1.44 18.93 -11.97
N ASN A 210 0.88 18.35 -13.04
CA ASN A 210 0.33 17.00 -13.03
C ASN A 210 1.33 15.98 -13.55
N GLU A 211 1.28 14.78 -12.98
CA GLU A 211 2.01 13.59 -13.39
C GLU A 211 3.52 13.85 -13.53
N ARG A 212 4.11 13.49 -14.68
CA ARG A 212 5.55 13.65 -14.91
C ARG A 212 6.02 15.11 -14.92
N ALA A 213 5.10 16.07 -15.11
CA ALA A 213 5.46 17.49 -15.07
C ALA A 213 5.93 17.94 -13.66
N GLN A 214 5.54 17.23 -12.59
CA GLN A 214 6.05 17.46 -11.24
C GLN A 214 7.58 17.44 -11.17
N GLY A 215 8.23 16.64 -12.03
CA GLY A 215 9.69 16.55 -12.13
C GLY A 215 10.39 17.87 -12.47
N LEU A 216 9.68 18.85 -13.05
CA LEU A 216 10.23 20.18 -13.30
C LEU A 216 10.63 20.89 -12.00
N ILE A 217 9.82 20.71 -10.95
CA ILE A 217 10.04 21.34 -9.63
C ILE A 217 10.80 20.39 -8.70
N SER A 218 10.34 19.14 -8.58
CA SER A 218 10.82 18.21 -7.56
C SER A 218 12.32 17.88 -7.67
N LYS A 219 12.93 17.95 -8.85
CA LYS A 219 14.39 17.79 -9.04
C LYS A 219 15.23 18.89 -8.38
N HIS A 220 14.62 20.02 -8.01
CA HIS A 220 15.28 21.15 -7.34
C HIS A 220 15.02 21.15 -5.83
N VAL A 221 14.08 20.34 -5.37
CA VAL A 221 13.92 20.10 -3.94
C VAL A 221 15.16 19.36 -3.47
N ASP A 222 15.87 19.94 -2.52
CA ASP A 222 17.09 19.32 -1.99
C ASP A 222 16.71 18.00 -1.30
N SER A 223 16.90 16.90 -2.02
CA SER A 223 16.60 15.54 -1.54
C SER A 223 17.74 14.98 -0.68
N ASN A 224 18.85 15.71 -0.51
CA ASN A 224 19.95 15.30 0.36
C ASN A 224 19.60 15.53 1.84
N LEU A 225 18.57 14.85 2.29
CA LEU A 225 18.26 14.77 3.71
C LEU A 225 19.43 14.14 4.50
N GLY A 226 20.32 13.42 3.83
CA GLY A 226 21.44 12.69 4.41
C GLY A 226 21.00 11.40 5.11
N VAL A 227 21.92 10.47 5.25
CA VAL A 227 21.68 9.09 5.77
C VAL A 227 20.93 9.06 7.11
N ASN A 228 21.15 10.03 7.99
CA ASN A 228 20.46 10.06 9.28
C ASN A 228 18.98 10.40 9.13
N SER A 229 18.61 11.27 8.19
CA SER A 229 17.22 11.61 7.90
C SER A 229 16.50 10.48 7.18
N ASP A 230 17.19 9.76 6.27
CA ASP A 230 16.63 8.60 5.59
C ASP A 230 16.31 7.47 6.57
N LEU A 231 17.23 7.19 7.49
CA LEU A 231 17.00 6.19 8.54
C LEU A 231 15.91 6.64 9.52
N LYS A 232 15.78 7.95 9.78
CA LYS A 232 14.67 8.49 10.59
C LYS A 232 13.34 8.32 9.88
N ALA A 233 13.28 8.52 8.56
CA ALA A 233 12.08 8.24 7.78
C ALA A 233 11.69 6.75 7.86
N ILE A 234 12.65 5.83 7.75
CA ILE A 234 12.37 4.39 7.95
C ILE A 234 11.84 4.11 9.35
N GLU A 235 12.44 4.68 10.38
CA GLU A 235 11.98 4.50 11.77
C GLU A 235 10.53 4.99 11.96
N LEU A 236 10.18 6.15 11.41
CA LEU A 236 8.82 6.69 11.46
C LEU A 236 7.85 5.80 10.70
N ALA A 237 8.20 5.31 9.51
CA ALA A 237 7.38 4.38 8.75
C ALA A 237 7.14 3.07 9.50
N VAL A 238 8.17 2.51 10.13
CA VAL A 238 8.07 1.31 10.97
C VAL A 238 7.10 1.55 12.13
N ASN A 239 7.26 2.65 12.86
CA ASN A 239 6.39 2.96 14.00
C ASN A 239 4.93 3.11 13.55
N ALA A 240 4.66 3.87 12.48
CA ALA A 240 3.32 4.01 11.93
C ALA A 240 2.71 2.67 11.51
N CYS A 241 3.49 1.76 10.89
CA CYS A 241 3.03 0.41 10.58
C CYS A 241 2.66 -0.37 11.85
N LEU A 242 3.54 -0.41 12.83
CA LEU A 242 3.35 -1.20 14.05
C LEU A 242 2.18 -0.69 14.89
N GLU A 243 1.99 0.62 15.02
CA GLU A 243 0.85 1.25 15.70
C GLU A 243 -0.49 0.88 15.04
N ASN A 244 -0.47 0.61 13.73
CA ASN A 244 -1.65 0.23 12.95
C ASN A 244 -1.76 -1.30 12.71
N GLY A 245 -0.99 -2.13 13.42
CA GLY A 245 -1.09 -3.58 13.34
C GLY A 245 -0.44 -4.21 12.11
N ILE A 246 0.31 -3.43 11.32
CA ILE A 246 0.90 -3.89 10.06
C ILE A 246 2.23 -4.56 10.33
N THR A 247 2.34 -5.83 9.93
CA THR A 247 3.54 -6.66 10.10
C THR A 247 4.32 -6.84 8.80
N SER A 248 3.66 -6.61 7.67
CA SER A 248 4.25 -6.70 6.33
C SER A 248 3.73 -5.59 5.43
N PHE A 249 4.56 -5.14 4.50
CA PHE A 249 4.26 -3.99 3.65
C PHE A 249 4.70 -4.26 2.21
N HIS A 250 3.81 -4.08 1.24
CA HIS A 250 4.13 -4.15 -0.18
C HIS A 250 4.46 -2.75 -0.68
N ASP A 251 5.76 -2.47 -0.84
CA ASP A 251 6.29 -1.14 -1.20
C ASP A 251 6.27 -0.92 -2.71
N ALA A 252 5.41 -0.01 -3.16
CA ALA A 252 5.13 0.21 -4.58
C ALA A 252 6.06 1.26 -5.19
N GLY A 253 7.02 0.82 -6.01
CA GLY A 253 7.89 1.71 -6.77
C GLY A 253 9.25 1.97 -6.13
N THR A 254 9.80 0.98 -5.45
CA THR A 254 11.10 1.02 -4.78
C THR A 254 12.24 1.35 -5.74
N SER A 255 13.00 2.40 -5.46
CA SER A 255 14.19 2.82 -6.24
C SER A 255 15.46 2.10 -5.79
N ALA A 256 16.54 2.23 -6.56
CA ALA A 256 17.85 1.73 -6.17
C ALA A 256 18.33 2.32 -4.83
N GLU A 257 18.11 3.61 -4.64
CA GLU A 257 18.44 4.33 -3.41
C GLU A 257 17.61 3.82 -2.22
N THR A 258 16.30 3.65 -2.39
CA THR A 258 15.43 3.11 -1.34
C THR A 258 15.84 1.69 -0.93
N ILE A 259 16.26 0.84 -1.88
CA ILE A 259 16.80 -0.50 -1.56
C ILE A 259 18.02 -0.39 -0.65
N GLU A 260 18.93 0.54 -0.94
CA GLU A 260 20.11 0.74 -0.12
C GLU A 260 19.77 1.26 1.28
N ILE A 261 18.83 2.19 1.41
CA ILE A 261 18.33 2.68 2.70
C ILE A 261 17.70 1.54 3.50
N LEU A 262 16.88 0.68 2.87
CA LEU A 262 16.30 -0.49 3.52
C LEU A 262 17.38 -1.45 4.03
N ARG A 263 18.44 -1.72 3.26
CA ARG A 263 19.57 -2.57 3.69
C ARG A 263 20.30 -1.98 4.90
N GLN A 264 20.59 -0.69 4.86
CA GLN A 264 21.20 0.01 5.99
C GLN A 264 20.33 -0.03 7.25
N SER A 265 19.00 0.08 7.09
CA SER A 265 18.05 -0.02 8.20
C SER A 265 18.01 -1.43 8.80
N ILE A 266 18.15 -2.47 7.97
CA ILE A 266 18.27 -3.86 8.41
C ILE A 266 19.56 -4.05 9.23
N ASP A 267 20.69 -3.59 8.71
CA ASP A 267 21.99 -3.72 9.38
C ASP A 267 22.00 -3.03 10.76
N LYS A 268 21.21 -1.97 10.92
CA LYS A 268 21.00 -1.25 12.17
C LYS A 268 19.86 -1.81 13.03
N ASN A 269 19.22 -2.90 12.62
CA ASN A 269 18.06 -3.50 13.29
C ASN A 269 16.89 -2.52 13.52
N LEU A 270 16.68 -1.58 12.60
CA LEU A 270 15.58 -0.62 12.61
C LEU A 270 14.34 -1.18 11.90
N LEU A 271 14.53 -1.99 10.85
CA LEU A 271 13.41 -2.56 10.09
C LEU A 271 12.73 -3.68 10.89
N LYS A 272 11.51 -3.45 11.36
CA LYS A 272 10.69 -4.39 12.14
C LYS A 272 9.44 -4.87 11.39
N VAL A 273 9.25 -4.42 10.16
CA VAL A 273 8.15 -4.78 9.26
C VAL A 273 8.75 -5.49 8.05
N ARG A 274 8.11 -6.57 7.57
CA ARG A 274 8.59 -7.29 6.38
C ARG A 274 8.23 -6.53 5.12
N ILE A 275 9.18 -6.32 4.23
CA ILE A 275 9.01 -5.54 2.99
C ILE A 275 9.00 -6.48 1.78
N TYR A 276 7.93 -6.37 0.97
CA TYR A 276 7.85 -6.90 -0.38
C TYR A 276 7.99 -5.74 -1.36
N ALA A 277 9.18 -5.56 -1.91
CA ALA A 277 9.52 -4.42 -2.75
C ALA A 277 9.17 -4.65 -4.23
N MET A 278 8.52 -3.66 -4.84
CA MET A 278 8.20 -3.59 -6.25
C MET A 278 9.13 -2.57 -6.90
N LEU A 279 10.09 -3.01 -7.69
CA LEU A 279 11.06 -2.14 -8.38
C LEU A 279 10.35 -1.11 -9.27
N THR A 280 10.74 0.14 -9.20
CA THR A 280 10.18 1.16 -10.10
C THR A 280 10.57 0.86 -11.55
N SER A 281 9.58 0.85 -12.46
CA SER A 281 9.85 0.72 -13.90
C SER A 281 10.42 1.98 -14.53
N ARG A 282 10.42 3.12 -13.81
CA ARG A 282 10.93 4.40 -14.33
C ARG A 282 12.45 4.44 -14.47
N ASP A 283 13.16 3.55 -13.76
CA ASP A 283 14.61 3.40 -13.84
C ASP A 283 14.99 2.15 -14.64
N THR A 284 15.31 2.36 -15.92
CA THR A 284 15.70 1.28 -16.82
C THR A 284 17.07 0.67 -16.47
N THR A 285 17.96 1.41 -15.81
CA THR A 285 19.26 0.90 -15.35
C THR A 285 19.06 -0.07 -14.19
N LEU A 286 18.22 0.30 -13.23
CA LEU A 286 17.79 -0.56 -12.14
C LEU A 286 17.20 -1.86 -12.69
N LEU A 287 16.18 -1.77 -13.57
CA LEU A 287 15.54 -2.95 -14.15
C LEU A 287 16.53 -3.86 -14.89
N ASN A 288 17.41 -3.31 -15.74
CA ASN A 288 18.40 -4.09 -16.47
C ASN A 288 19.38 -4.82 -15.54
N THR A 289 19.69 -4.25 -14.40
CA THR A 289 20.51 -4.90 -13.36
C THR A 289 19.74 -6.08 -12.74
N TRP A 290 18.49 -5.86 -12.38
CA TRP A 290 17.66 -6.87 -11.72
C TRP A 290 17.19 -7.98 -12.69
N TYR A 291 16.94 -7.70 -13.96
CA TYR A 291 16.67 -8.75 -14.96
C TYR A 291 17.82 -9.76 -15.08
N LYS A 292 19.07 -9.31 -14.93
CA LYS A 292 20.24 -10.20 -14.96
C LYS A 292 20.43 -10.95 -13.64
N LYS A 293 20.12 -10.30 -12.52
CA LYS A 293 20.27 -10.89 -11.17
C LYS A 293 19.15 -11.88 -10.85
N GLY A 294 17.95 -11.62 -11.31
CA GLY A 294 16.72 -12.28 -10.86
C GLY A 294 16.20 -11.75 -9.52
N PRO A 295 15.03 -12.26 -9.07
CA PRO A 295 14.42 -11.87 -7.80
C PRO A 295 15.30 -12.22 -6.59
N GLU A 296 15.25 -11.37 -5.57
CA GLU A 296 15.81 -11.63 -4.25
C GLU A 296 14.67 -11.96 -3.28
N ILE A 297 14.68 -13.16 -2.71
CA ILE A 297 13.56 -13.69 -1.94
C ILE A 297 14.02 -13.99 -0.50
N GLY A 298 13.35 -13.37 0.47
CA GLY A 298 13.50 -13.66 1.89
C GLY A 298 14.89 -13.32 2.46
N SER A 299 15.56 -12.32 1.91
CA SER A 299 16.82 -11.85 2.50
C SER A 299 16.59 -11.22 3.89
N ALA A 300 17.68 -11.09 4.67
CA ALA A 300 17.64 -10.55 6.03
C ALA A 300 16.61 -11.28 6.94
N ASN A 301 16.65 -12.60 6.97
CA ASN A 301 15.73 -13.43 7.74
C ASN A 301 14.25 -13.19 7.37
N ASP A 302 13.98 -13.13 6.08
CA ASP A 302 12.64 -12.88 5.50
C ASP A 302 12.07 -11.48 5.78
N PHE A 303 12.90 -10.47 6.08
CA PHE A 303 12.46 -9.09 6.21
C PHE A 303 12.51 -8.31 4.89
N LEU A 304 13.17 -8.81 3.85
CA LEU A 304 13.20 -8.15 2.55
C LEU A 304 13.04 -9.16 1.40
N THR A 305 12.05 -8.94 0.56
CA THR A 305 11.83 -9.63 -0.71
C THR A 305 11.74 -8.60 -1.82
N ILE A 306 12.53 -8.76 -2.90
CA ILE A 306 12.50 -7.91 -4.10
C ILE A 306 12.16 -8.83 -5.27
N ARG A 307 10.85 -8.94 -5.60
CA ARG A 307 10.35 -9.93 -6.57
C ARG A 307 9.39 -9.36 -7.60
N SER A 308 9.08 -8.09 -7.54
CA SER A 308 8.10 -7.50 -8.46
C SER A 308 8.56 -6.17 -9.05
N ILE A 309 7.86 -5.75 -10.11
CA ILE A 309 8.11 -4.50 -10.83
C ILE A 309 6.82 -3.69 -10.84
N LYS A 310 6.88 -2.42 -10.41
CA LYS A 310 5.76 -1.47 -10.45
C LYS A 310 5.81 -0.66 -11.73
N ILE A 311 4.72 -0.71 -12.50
CA ILE A 311 4.45 0.13 -13.66
C ILE A 311 3.36 1.14 -13.30
N ASN A 312 3.43 2.36 -13.82
CA ASN A 312 2.34 3.32 -13.76
C ASN A 312 1.78 3.48 -15.18
N ALA A 313 0.55 3.00 -15.42
CA ALA A 313 -0.07 3.11 -16.75
C ALA A 313 -0.71 4.48 -16.97
N ASP A 314 -1.34 5.04 -15.94
CA ASP A 314 -2.02 6.33 -15.97
C ASP A 314 -1.83 7.10 -14.65
N GLY A 315 -2.61 8.16 -14.47
CA GLY A 315 -2.63 8.96 -13.27
C GLY A 315 -3.92 8.80 -12.45
N ALA A 316 -4.14 9.71 -11.48
CA ALA A 316 -5.26 9.65 -10.55
C ALA A 316 -6.53 10.32 -11.12
N LEU A 317 -7.70 9.87 -10.63
CA LEU A 317 -9.01 10.42 -11.02
C LEU A 317 -9.17 11.89 -10.57
N GLY A 318 -8.76 12.22 -9.35
CA GLY A 318 -8.92 13.55 -8.76
C GLY A 318 -8.20 14.65 -9.53
N SER A 319 -6.99 14.37 -10.03
CA SER A 319 -6.19 15.25 -10.89
C SER A 319 -6.57 15.20 -12.38
N ARG A 320 -7.54 14.36 -12.75
CA ARG A 320 -7.93 14.06 -14.13
C ARG A 320 -6.81 13.44 -14.99
N GLY A 321 -5.88 12.74 -14.35
CA GLY A 321 -4.82 11.97 -14.99
C GLY A 321 -5.22 10.54 -15.35
N ALA A 322 -6.25 9.99 -14.70
CA ALA A 322 -6.75 8.65 -14.99
C ALA A 322 -7.20 8.53 -16.45
N TRP A 323 -6.73 7.50 -17.15
CA TRP A 323 -6.97 7.33 -18.59
C TRP A 323 -8.27 6.60 -18.85
N LEU A 324 -9.26 7.37 -19.35
CA LEU A 324 -10.64 6.93 -19.54
C LEU A 324 -10.95 6.60 -21.02
N ILE A 325 -11.87 5.68 -21.23
CA ILE A 325 -12.46 5.36 -22.55
C ILE A 325 -13.25 6.56 -23.04
N ASP A 326 -14.20 7.03 -22.23
CA ASP A 326 -14.96 8.25 -22.49
C ASP A 326 -14.32 9.45 -21.80
N HIS A 327 -14.62 10.66 -22.26
CA HIS A 327 -14.12 11.88 -21.63
C HIS A 327 -14.63 12.05 -20.18
N TYR A 328 -13.91 12.82 -19.39
CA TYR A 328 -14.36 13.26 -18.06
C TYR A 328 -15.68 14.01 -18.17
N SER A 329 -16.65 13.71 -17.31
CA SER A 329 -17.97 14.36 -17.33
C SER A 329 -17.88 15.86 -17.07
N ASP A 330 -16.96 16.28 -16.22
CA ASP A 330 -16.72 17.68 -15.86
C ASP A 330 -15.61 18.36 -16.70
N ARG A 331 -15.05 17.66 -17.71
CA ARG A 331 -14.08 18.21 -18.67
C ARG A 331 -14.27 17.55 -20.05
N PRO A 332 -15.27 17.96 -20.82
CA PRO A 332 -15.54 17.39 -22.14
C PRO A 332 -14.31 17.44 -23.07
N GLY A 333 -14.08 16.35 -23.79
CA GLY A 333 -12.94 16.19 -24.69
C GLY A 333 -11.63 15.79 -24.01
N HIS A 334 -11.56 15.76 -22.67
CA HIS A 334 -10.39 15.30 -21.93
C HIS A 334 -10.60 13.86 -21.42
N HIS A 335 -9.67 12.97 -21.72
CA HIS A 335 -9.73 11.54 -21.40
C HIS A 335 -8.69 11.10 -20.35
N GLY A 336 -7.97 12.04 -19.73
CA GLY A 336 -6.76 11.72 -19.02
C GLY A 336 -5.62 11.33 -19.98
N MET A 337 -4.61 10.64 -19.49
CA MET A 337 -3.47 10.28 -20.32
C MET A 337 -2.72 9.03 -19.81
N PRO A 338 -2.15 8.23 -20.72
CA PRO A 338 -1.18 7.23 -20.31
C PRO A 338 0.12 7.91 -19.84
N THR A 339 0.70 7.41 -18.76
CA THR A 339 2.02 7.88 -18.27
C THR A 339 3.18 7.06 -18.84
N GLN A 340 2.87 5.90 -19.43
CA GLN A 340 3.78 5.02 -20.15
C GLN A 340 3.16 4.61 -21.48
N SER A 341 3.98 4.37 -22.52
CA SER A 341 3.49 3.76 -23.76
C SER A 341 3.19 2.27 -23.53
N MET A 342 2.17 1.73 -24.22
CA MET A 342 1.84 0.31 -24.12
C MET A 342 2.96 -0.60 -24.66
N GLU A 343 3.75 -0.11 -25.62
CA GLU A 343 4.97 -0.78 -26.06
C GLU A 343 6.00 -0.94 -24.92
N TYR A 344 6.17 0.11 -24.11
CA TYR A 344 7.04 0.05 -22.94
C TYR A 344 6.48 -0.90 -21.88
N VAL A 345 5.18 -0.86 -21.61
CA VAL A 345 4.49 -1.78 -20.70
C VAL A 345 4.73 -3.24 -21.14
N TYR A 346 4.51 -3.56 -22.43
CA TYR A 346 4.77 -4.88 -22.98
C TYR A 346 6.24 -5.31 -22.79
N LYS A 347 7.19 -4.40 -23.09
CA LYS A 347 8.62 -4.68 -22.93
C LYS A 347 8.99 -5.02 -21.47
N VAL A 348 8.48 -4.25 -20.52
CA VAL A 348 8.71 -4.48 -19.08
C VAL A 348 8.05 -5.80 -18.65
N ALA A 349 6.82 -6.04 -19.05
CA ALA A 349 6.07 -7.24 -18.75
C ALA A 349 6.77 -8.50 -19.31
N LYS A 350 7.18 -8.48 -20.58
CA LYS A 350 7.94 -9.55 -21.22
C LYS A 350 9.26 -9.85 -20.52
N ASN A 351 10.05 -8.83 -20.24
CA ASN A 351 11.32 -9.01 -19.52
C ASN A 351 11.08 -9.49 -18.09
N GLY A 352 10.03 -8.99 -17.42
CA GLY A 352 9.63 -9.41 -16.09
C GLY A 352 9.36 -10.91 -16.03
N ILE A 353 8.50 -11.43 -16.89
CA ILE A 353 8.15 -12.86 -16.88
C ILE A 353 9.37 -13.74 -17.21
N LEU A 354 10.21 -13.33 -18.17
CA LEU A 354 11.42 -14.05 -18.55
C LEU A 354 12.48 -14.08 -17.45
N SER A 355 12.48 -13.08 -16.56
CA SER A 355 13.44 -12.94 -15.46
C SER A 355 12.87 -13.39 -14.10
N GLY A 356 11.64 -13.93 -14.07
CA GLY A 356 11.00 -14.45 -12.86
C GLY A 356 10.38 -13.38 -11.95
N PHE A 357 10.17 -12.16 -12.45
CA PHE A 357 9.51 -11.09 -11.72
C PHE A 357 7.99 -11.08 -11.94
N GLN A 358 7.26 -10.83 -10.87
CA GLN A 358 5.87 -10.41 -10.92
C GLN A 358 5.80 -8.99 -11.50
N VAL A 359 4.75 -8.66 -12.25
CA VAL A 359 4.50 -7.31 -12.77
C VAL A 359 3.20 -6.79 -12.18
N ASN A 360 3.28 -5.59 -11.59
CA ASN A 360 2.19 -4.92 -10.89
C ASN A 360 1.97 -3.55 -11.53
N SER A 361 0.84 -3.36 -12.22
CA SER A 361 0.57 -2.15 -12.98
C SER A 361 -0.50 -1.31 -12.31
N HIS A 362 -0.18 -0.06 -11.97
CA HIS A 362 -1.16 0.94 -11.60
C HIS A 362 -2.09 1.20 -12.79
N ALA A 363 -3.37 1.05 -12.59
CA ALA A 363 -4.40 1.44 -13.53
C ALA A 363 -5.67 1.88 -12.78
N ILE A 364 -5.99 3.17 -12.86
CA ILE A 364 -7.17 3.78 -12.24
C ILE A 364 -8.29 3.89 -13.25
N GLY A 365 -8.03 4.43 -14.43
CA GLY A 365 -9.03 4.60 -15.48
C GLY A 365 -9.43 3.29 -16.15
N ASP A 366 -10.65 3.23 -16.65
CA ASP A 366 -11.21 2.06 -17.34
C ASP A 366 -10.43 1.71 -18.61
N ARG A 367 -9.93 2.70 -19.36
CA ARG A 367 -9.04 2.47 -20.48
C ARG A 367 -7.68 1.93 -20.06
N ALA A 368 -7.11 2.45 -18.99
CA ALA A 368 -5.84 1.95 -18.47
C ALA A 368 -5.96 0.48 -18.04
N ASN A 369 -7.02 0.12 -17.29
CA ASN A 369 -7.29 -1.26 -16.91
C ASN A 369 -7.40 -2.18 -18.14
N ARG A 370 -8.16 -1.79 -19.17
CA ARG A 370 -8.28 -2.53 -20.44
C ARG A 370 -6.94 -2.75 -21.11
N GLU A 371 -6.17 -1.70 -21.27
CA GLU A 371 -4.90 -1.77 -21.99
C GLU A 371 -3.85 -2.61 -21.23
N ILE A 372 -3.82 -2.54 -19.90
CA ILE A 372 -2.95 -3.42 -19.10
C ILE A 372 -3.38 -4.87 -19.22
N LEU A 373 -4.67 -5.18 -19.12
CA LEU A 373 -5.18 -6.55 -19.33
C LEU A 373 -4.81 -7.07 -20.72
N ASN A 374 -4.88 -6.22 -21.77
CA ASN A 374 -4.47 -6.57 -23.12
C ASN A 374 -2.98 -6.94 -23.18
N GLN A 375 -2.08 -6.12 -22.57
CA GLN A 375 -0.65 -6.40 -22.56
C GLN A 375 -0.32 -7.68 -21.77
N TYR A 376 -0.99 -7.89 -20.65
CA TYR A 376 -0.82 -9.08 -19.83
C TYR A 376 -1.23 -10.35 -20.59
N GLU A 377 -2.40 -10.32 -21.23
CA GLU A 377 -2.91 -11.43 -22.04
C GLU A 377 -1.97 -11.80 -23.20
N VAL A 378 -1.41 -10.79 -23.89
CA VAL A 378 -0.40 -11.01 -24.94
C VAL A 378 0.83 -11.74 -24.38
N VAL A 379 1.36 -11.27 -23.24
CA VAL A 379 2.56 -11.89 -22.63
C VAL A 379 2.25 -13.31 -22.11
N PHE A 380 1.08 -13.54 -21.52
CA PHE A 380 0.69 -14.87 -21.03
C PHE A 380 0.52 -15.87 -22.17
N ASN A 381 -0.02 -15.43 -23.30
CA ASN A 381 -0.14 -16.26 -24.51
C ASN A 381 1.22 -16.53 -25.17
N GLU A 382 2.16 -15.57 -25.11
CA GLU A 382 3.52 -15.74 -25.64
C GLU A 382 4.36 -16.70 -24.77
N PHE A 383 4.14 -16.69 -23.43
CA PHE A 383 4.91 -17.47 -22.45
C PHE A 383 4.00 -18.31 -21.52
N PRO A 384 3.17 -19.22 -22.05
CA PRO A 384 2.13 -19.88 -21.27
C PRO A 384 2.68 -20.74 -20.11
N ASP A 385 3.87 -21.31 -20.23
CA ASP A 385 4.49 -22.10 -19.17
C ASP A 385 4.95 -21.24 -17.98
N LEU A 386 5.48 -20.06 -18.25
CA LEU A 386 5.89 -19.09 -17.22
C LEU A 386 4.68 -18.39 -16.58
N ALA A 387 3.59 -18.29 -17.33
CA ALA A 387 2.37 -17.63 -16.88
C ALA A 387 1.44 -18.53 -16.03
N LYS A 388 1.79 -19.80 -15.74
CA LYS A 388 0.92 -20.71 -14.95
C LYS A 388 0.61 -20.20 -13.54
N ASP A 389 1.57 -19.59 -12.89
CA ASP A 389 1.46 -19.00 -11.55
C ASP A 389 2.14 -17.61 -11.52
N HIS A 390 1.66 -16.71 -12.39
CA HIS A 390 2.25 -15.37 -12.54
C HIS A 390 1.89 -14.43 -11.40
N ARG A 391 0.67 -14.51 -10.83
CA ARG A 391 0.10 -13.65 -9.77
C ARG A 391 0.27 -12.16 -10.03
N TRP A 392 0.26 -11.75 -11.30
CA TRP A 392 0.40 -10.35 -11.66
C TRP A 392 -0.80 -9.55 -11.19
N ARG A 393 -0.57 -8.27 -10.90
CA ARG A 393 -1.58 -7.43 -10.29
C ARG A 393 -1.92 -6.24 -11.17
N ILE A 394 -3.15 -5.78 -11.05
CA ILE A 394 -3.52 -4.40 -11.36
C ILE A 394 -3.71 -3.69 -10.03
N GLU A 395 -2.85 -2.73 -9.78
CA GLU A 395 -2.89 -1.87 -8.61
C GLU A 395 -3.96 -0.80 -8.82
N HIS A 396 -4.76 -0.59 -7.82
CA HIS A 396 -5.98 0.20 -7.75
C HIS A 396 -7.18 -0.51 -8.38
N ALA A 397 -7.15 -0.95 -9.64
CA ALA A 397 -8.31 -1.58 -10.31
C ALA A 397 -9.61 -0.81 -10.00
N GLN A 398 -9.55 0.54 -10.11
CA GLN A 398 -10.49 1.44 -9.44
C GLN A 398 -11.75 1.69 -10.27
N HIS A 399 -11.57 1.95 -11.58
CA HIS A 399 -12.67 2.10 -12.54
C HIS A 399 -12.45 1.13 -13.69
N ILE A 400 -13.37 0.20 -13.88
CA ILE A 400 -13.25 -0.90 -14.82
C ILE A 400 -14.48 -0.89 -15.71
N ASP A 401 -14.29 -0.93 -17.03
CA ASP A 401 -15.40 -1.15 -17.93
C ASP A 401 -16.04 -2.53 -17.64
N PRO A 402 -17.38 -2.64 -17.55
CA PRO A 402 -18.07 -3.90 -17.23
C PRO A 402 -17.61 -5.11 -18.06
N VAL A 403 -17.24 -4.90 -19.32
CA VAL A 403 -16.77 -6.02 -20.20
C VAL A 403 -15.40 -6.56 -19.79
N ASP A 404 -14.59 -5.78 -19.04
CA ASP A 404 -13.27 -6.18 -18.60
C ASP A 404 -13.26 -6.83 -17.20
N ILE A 405 -14.33 -6.69 -16.42
CA ILE A 405 -14.44 -7.29 -15.06
C ILE A 405 -14.17 -8.81 -15.06
N PRO A 406 -14.80 -9.61 -15.96
CA PRO A 406 -14.57 -11.05 -16.00
C PRO A 406 -13.12 -11.44 -16.37
N ARG A 407 -12.38 -10.55 -17.02
CA ARG A 407 -11.00 -10.81 -17.46
C ARG A 407 -10.03 -10.94 -16.28
N PHE A 408 -10.29 -10.28 -15.14
CA PHE A 408 -9.47 -10.45 -13.95
C PHE A 408 -9.43 -11.91 -13.50
N GLY A 409 -10.60 -12.56 -13.39
CA GLY A 409 -10.66 -13.97 -13.01
C GLY A 409 -10.14 -14.90 -14.10
N SER A 410 -10.54 -14.69 -15.37
CA SER A 410 -10.13 -15.57 -16.47
C SER A 410 -8.63 -15.53 -16.76
N LEU A 411 -7.99 -14.37 -16.60
CA LEU A 411 -6.54 -14.20 -16.72
C LEU A 411 -5.81 -14.42 -15.40
N LYS A 412 -6.51 -14.68 -14.28
CA LYS A 412 -5.96 -14.80 -12.91
C LYS A 412 -5.16 -13.57 -12.47
N VAL A 413 -5.56 -12.38 -12.93
CA VAL A 413 -4.96 -11.11 -12.52
C VAL A 413 -5.55 -10.69 -11.19
N ILE A 414 -4.70 -10.36 -10.24
CA ILE A 414 -5.08 -9.94 -8.89
C ILE A 414 -5.51 -8.46 -8.95
N ALA A 415 -6.65 -8.12 -8.33
CA ALA A 415 -7.06 -6.74 -8.11
C ALA A 415 -6.53 -6.25 -6.76
N SER A 416 -5.55 -5.36 -6.77
CA SER A 416 -4.98 -4.76 -5.56
C SER A 416 -5.66 -3.43 -5.28
N ILE A 417 -6.71 -3.49 -4.47
CA ILE A 417 -7.63 -2.38 -4.22
C ILE A 417 -7.24 -1.56 -2.98
N GLN A 418 -7.82 -0.37 -2.86
CA GLN A 418 -7.77 0.43 -1.65
C GLN A 418 -9.21 0.75 -1.22
N GLY A 419 -9.67 0.06 -0.17
CA GLY A 419 -11.03 0.24 0.33
C GLY A 419 -11.31 1.68 0.74
N ILE A 420 -10.32 2.34 1.35
CA ILE A 420 -10.42 3.73 1.79
C ILE A 420 -10.64 4.73 0.63
N HIS A 421 -10.08 4.49 -0.55
CA HIS A 421 -10.28 5.36 -1.71
C HIS A 421 -11.77 5.48 -2.07
N MET A 422 -12.55 4.40 -2.00
CA MET A 422 -13.99 4.50 -2.22
C MET A 422 -14.63 5.46 -1.21
N SER A 423 -14.25 5.36 0.08
CA SER A 423 -14.80 6.21 1.13
C SER A 423 -14.48 7.70 0.92
N SER A 424 -13.26 8.01 0.51
CA SER A 424 -12.80 9.40 0.33
C SER A 424 -13.17 9.99 -1.03
N ASP A 425 -13.23 9.17 -2.08
CA ASP A 425 -13.36 9.64 -3.46
C ASP A 425 -14.81 9.62 -3.96
N ARG A 426 -15.60 8.61 -3.56
CA ARG A 426 -16.96 8.42 -4.10
C ARG A 426 -17.84 9.68 -4.03
N PRO A 427 -17.79 10.52 -2.99
CA PRO A 427 -18.57 11.74 -2.93
C PRO A 427 -18.36 12.71 -4.09
N TRP A 428 -17.15 12.79 -4.63
CA TRP A 428 -16.79 13.70 -5.73
C TRP A 428 -16.48 12.97 -7.06
N ALA A 429 -16.22 11.68 -7.04
CA ALA A 429 -15.88 10.91 -8.23
C ALA A 429 -17.03 10.90 -9.26
N ILE A 430 -18.25 11.08 -8.82
CA ILE A 430 -19.43 11.21 -9.69
C ILE A 430 -19.31 12.42 -10.64
N ASP A 431 -18.70 13.52 -10.21
CA ASP A 431 -18.44 14.68 -11.06
C ASP A 431 -17.50 14.33 -12.21
N ARG A 432 -16.54 13.42 -11.97
CA ARG A 432 -15.53 12.98 -12.95
C ARG A 432 -16.09 11.99 -13.96
N LEU A 433 -16.87 11.03 -13.48
CA LEU A 433 -17.30 9.87 -14.27
C LEU A 433 -18.76 9.95 -14.73
N GLY A 434 -19.61 10.69 -14.01
CA GLY A 434 -21.06 10.65 -14.16
C GLY A 434 -21.66 9.38 -13.53
N GLU A 435 -22.97 9.42 -13.30
CA GLU A 435 -23.71 8.41 -12.53
C GLU A 435 -23.56 6.99 -13.10
N LYS A 436 -23.70 6.82 -14.41
CA LYS A 436 -23.63 5.50 -15.06
C LYS A 436 -22.30 4.80 -14.79
N ARG A 437 -21.19 5.46 -15.08
CA ARG A 437 -19.83 4.86 -14.92
C ARG A 437 -19.48 4.59 -13.47
N ILE A 438 -19.97 5.41 -12.54
CA ILE A 438 -19.83 5.16 -11.10
C ILE A 438 -20.51 3.86 -10.70
N ILE A 439 -21.77 3.67 -11.10
CA ILE A 439 -22.57 2.50 -10.70
C ILE A 439 -22.04 1.22 -11.34
N GLU A 440 -21.71 1.28 -12.64
CA GLU A 440 -21.38 0.10 -13.42
C GLU A 440 -19.91 -0.35 -13.31
N GLY A 441 -18.98 0.56 -12.98
CA GLY A 441 -17.54 0.27 -13.11
C GLY A 441 -16.65 0.76 -11.97
N ALA A 442 -17.14 1.59 -11.03
CA ALA A 442 -16.30 2.13 -9.98
C ALA A 442 -16.33 1.28 -8.69
N TYR A 443 -15.16 0.87 -8.21
CA TYR A 443 -15.03 0.10 -6.96
C TYR A 443 -15.91 -1.17 -6.95
N VAL A 444 -15.94 -1.92 -8.04
CA VAL A 444 -16.84 -3.07 -8.29
C VAL A 444 -16.32 -4.38 -7.66
N TRP A 445 -16.06 -4.33 -6.36
CA TRP A 445 -15.36 -5.42 -5.65
C TRP A 445 -16.13 -6.72 -5.63
N ARG A 446 -17.45 -6.67 -5.42
CA ARG A 446 -18.30 -7.88 -5.43
C ARG A 446 -18.33 -8.52 -6.81
N ASP A 447 -18.39 -7.72 -7.86
CA ASP A 447 -18.40 -8.25 -9.22
C ASP A 447 -17.05 -8.88 -9.59
N LEU A 448 -15.93 -8.26 -9.16
CA LEU A 448 -14.61 -8.86 -9.30
C LEU A 448 -14.52 -10.22 -8.58
N ILE A 449 -14.96 -10.32 -7.31
CA ILE A 449 -14.98 -11.55 -6.53
C ILE A 449 -15.86 -12.61 -7.21
N ASN A 450 -17.07 -12.24 -7.64
CA ASN A 450 -18.02 -13.14 -8.29
C ASN A 450 -17.49 -13.68 -9.62
N ASN A 451 -16.60 -12.95 -10.29
CA ASN A 451 -15.91 -13.39 -11.50
C ASN A 451 -14.57 -14.09 -11.23
N GLY A 452 -14.27 -14.42 -9.97
CA GLY A 452 -13.11 -15.24 -9.59
C GLY A 452 -11.80 -14.47 -9.40
N ALA A 453 -11.83 -13.14 -9.36
CA ALA A 453 -10.65 -12.35 -9.03
C ALA A 453 -10.29 -12.46 -7.54
N ILE A 454 -9.00 -12.55 -7.24
CA ILE A 454 -8.48 -12.40 -5.88
C ILE A 454 -8.28 -10.91 -5.61
N LEU A 455 -8.78 -10.43 -4.46
CA LEU A 455 -8.59 -9.05 -4.02
C LEU A 455 -7.56 -8.98 -2.91
N ILE A 456 -6.63 -8.02 -3.05
CA ILE A 456 -5.69 -7.58 -2.01
C ILE A 456 -6.10 -6.16 -1.62
N ASN A 457 -6.00 -5.81 -0.35
CA ASN A 457 -6.34 -4.48 0.13
C ASN A 457 -5.11 -3.76 0.70
N GLY A 458 -5.09 -2.44 0.57
CA GLY A 458 -4.09 -1.55 1.10
C GLY A 458 -4.65 -0.15 1.29
N SER A 459 -3.81 0.79 1.68
CA SER A 459 -4.16 2.20 1.86
C SER A 459 -3.62 3.12 0.76
N ASP A 460 -2.59 2.65 0.05
CA ASP A 460 -1.75 3.49 -0.82
C ASP A 460 -1.06 4.62 -0.04
N VAL A 461 -0.78 4.35 1.26
CA VAL A 461 -0.13 5.34 2.14
C VAL A 461 1.16 5.88 1.51
N PRO A 462 1.38 7.19 1.52
CA PRO A 462 0.69 8.27 2.23
C PRO A 462 -0.39 8.99 1.38
N VAL A 463 -1.01 8.33 0.41
CA VAL A 463 -2.16 8.88 -0.35
C VAL A 463 -3.36 9.00 0.58
N GLU A 464 -3.64 7.95 1.34
CA GLU A 464 -4.61 7.91 2.43
C GLU A 464 -3.92 7.50 3.73
N PRO A 465 -4.55 7.71 4.89
CA PRO A 465 -4.01 7.24 6.17
C PRO A 465 -3.78 5.73 6.17
N ILE A 466 -2.69 5.30 6.78
CA ILE A 466 -2.26 3.89 6.84
C ILE A 466 -3.24 2.96 7.59
N ASN A 467 -4.25 3.48 8.29
CA ASN A 467 -5.13 2.72 9.16
C ASN A 467 -5.96 1.65 8.41
N PRO A 468 -5.69 0.34 8.59
CA PRO A 468 -6.42 -0.72 7.89
C PRO A 468 -7.88 -0.87 8.35
N ILE A 469 -8.22 -0.39 9.57
CA ILE A 469 -9.60 -0.39 10.07
C ILE A 469 -10.48 0.53 9.22
N ALA A 470 -9.96 1.68 8.79
CA ALA A 470 -10.67 2.61 7.91
C ALA A 470 -10.98 1.98 6.55
N SER A 471 -10.01 1.31 5.94
CA SER A 471 -10.21 0.56 4.69
C SER A 471 -11.15 -0.64 4.86
N PHE A 472 -11.02 -1.38 5.96
CA PHE A 472 -11.94 -2.48 6.31
C PHE A 472 -13.38 -1.98 6.44
N TYR A 473 -13.59 -0.87 7.17
CA TYR A 473 -14.89 -0.22 7.31
C TYR A 473 -15.47 0.16 5.94
N ALA A 474 -14.70 0.84 5.12
CA ALA A 474 -15.12 1.26 3.78
C ALA A 474 -15.46 0.04 2.89
N SER A 475 -14.66 -1.02 2.92
CA SER A 475 -14.87 -2.24 2.13
C SER A 475 -16.17 -2.98 2.53
N THR A 476 -16.52 -2.97 3.82
CA THR A 476 -17.66 -3.73 4.34
C THR A 476 -18.95 -2.93 4.44
N THR A 477 -18.87 -1.62 4.61
CA THR A 477 -20.05 -0.75 4.77
C THR A 477 -20.36 0.08 3.52
N ARG A 478 -19.34 0.38 2.70
CA ARG A 478 -19.45 1.30 1.54
C ARG A 478 -19.81 2.73 1.94
N LYS A 479 -19.41 3.15 3.14
CA LYS A 479 -19.68 4.50 3.66
C LYS A 479 -18.40 5.33 3.72
N THR A 480 -18.59 6.66 3.73
CA THR A 480 -17.51 7.55 4.16
C THR A 480 -17.17 7.31 5.63
N LEU A 481 -16.00 7.70 6.09
CA LEU A 481 -15.63 7.60 7.53
C LEU A 481 -16.57 8.41 8.45
N LYS A 482 -17.36 9.35 7.90
CA LYS A 482 -18.44 10.08 8.60
C LYS A 482 -19.76 9.29 8.63
N GLY A 483 -19.81 8.05 8.12
CA GLY A 483 -21.00 7.19 8.16
C GLY A 483 -22.01 7.41 7.03
N PHE A 484 -21.72 8.23 6.03
CA PHE A 484 -22.61 8.58 4.91
C PHE A 484 -22.29 7.78 3.64
N PRO A 485 -23.30 7.44 2.81
CA PRO A 485 -24.73 7.55 3.07
C PRO A 485 -25.25 6.40 3.95
N GLU A 486 -26.47 6.56 4.49
CA GLU A 486 -27.16 5.44 5.13
C GLU A 486 -27.29 4.27 4.14
N GLY A 487 -26.91 3.04 4.54
CA GLY A 487 -26.88 1.87 3.66
C GLY A 487 -25.58 1.70 2.84
N GLY A 488 -24.79 2.76 2.64
CA GLY A 488 -23.54 2.77 1.85
C GLY A 488 -23.77 3.08 0.36
N PHE A 489 -22.72 3.51 -0.34
CA PHE A 489 -22.68 3.68 -1.79
C PHE A 489 -22.67 2.32 -2.48
N GLU A 490 -23.49 2.15 -3.53
CA GLU A 490 -23.59 0.89 -4.29
C GLU A 490 -23.49 -0.36 -3.37
N PRO A 491 -24.44 -0.58 -2.45
CA PRO A 491 -24.32 -1.56 -1.37
C PRO A 491 -24.20 -3.01 -1.85
N SER A 492 -24.58 -3.29 -3.10
CA SER A 492 -24.37 -4.59 -3.74
C SER A 492 -22.89 -4.93 -3.93
N GLN A 493 -22.01 -3.93 -3.90
CA GLN A 493 -20.56 -4.09 -4.09
C GLN A 493 -19.79 -4.30 -2.77
N LYS A 494 -20.48 -4.44 -1.61
CA LYS A 494 -19.86 -4.72 -0.31
C LYS A 494 -19.06 -6.03 -0.33
N MET A 495 -17.91 -6.01 0.30
CA MET A 495 -17.23 -7.23 0.74
C MET A 495 -17.86 -7.75 2.04
N THR A 496 -17.86 -9.04 2.24
CA THR A 496 -18.09 -9.60 3.58
C THR A 496 -16.92 -9.27 4.50
N ARG A 497 -17.12 -9.27 5.80
CA ARG A 497 -16.07 -8.98 6.79
C ARG A 497 -14.91 -9.98 6.70
N LEU A 498 -15.21 -11.24 6.42
CA LEU A 498 -14.18 -12.27 6.25
C LEU A 498 -13.36 -12.05 4.96
N GLU A 499 -14.01 -11.70 3.85
CA GLU A 499 -13.31 -11.34 2.60
C GLU A 499 -12.41 -10.13 2.79
N ALA A 500 -12.89 -9.10 3.50
CA ALA A 500 -12.10 -7.92 3.82
C ALA A 500 -10.88 -8.26 4.70
N LEU A 501 -11.01 -9.12 5.72
CA LEU A 501 -9.85 -9.59 6.49
C LEU A 501 -8.91 -10.46 5.67
N LYS A 502 -9.44 -11.37 4.84
CA LYS A 502 -8.60 -12.19 3.94
C LYS A 502 -7.81 -11.33 2.96
N SER A 503 -8.36 -10.20 2.49
CA SER A 503 -7.67 -9.30 1.57
C SER A 503 -6.45 -8.59 2.20
N TYR A 504 -6.43 -8.44 3.51
CA TYR A 504 -5.30 -7.91 4.30
C TYR A 504 -4.37 -8.98 4.88
N THR A 505 -4.65 -10.24 4.66
CA THR A 505 -3.89 -11.34 5.27
C THR A 505 -3.50 -12.38 4.22
N ILE A 506 -4.23 -13.49 4.11
CA ILE A 506 -3.86 -14.61 3.25
C ILE A 506 -3.84 -14.27 1.76
N ASN A 507 -4.76 -13.42 1.28
CA ASN A 507 -4.76 -13.01 -0.13
C ASN A 507 -3.56 -12.11 -0.44
N ALA A 508 -3.21 -11.20 0.49
CA ALA A 508 -2.03 -10.35 0.32
C ALA A 508 -0.74 -11.18 0.35
N ALA A 509 -0.64 -12.15 1.26
CA ALA A 509 0.47 -13.10 1.29
C ALA A 509 0.56 -13.91 -0.01
N TYR A 510 -0.58 -14.43 -0.51
CA TYR A 510 -0.65 -15.14 -1.79
C TYR A 510 -0.15 -14.26 -2.94
N GLY A 511 -0.60 -13.01 -3.01
CA GLY A 511 -0.16 -12.06 -4.03
C GLY A 511 1.32 -11.69 -3.97
N ALA A 512 2.02 -12.02 -2.88
CA ALA A 512 3.47 -11.87 -2.72
C ALA A 512 4.23 -13.20 -2.82
N PHE A 513 3.56 -14.34 -3.09
CA PHE A 513 4.12 -15.71 -3.05
C PHE A 513 4.66 -16.09 -1.68
N GLU A 514 4.02 -15.63 -0.62
CA GLU A 514 4.47 -15.83 0.76
C GLU A 514 3.39 -16.50 1.65
N GLU A 515 2.32 -17.03 1.04
CA GLU A 515 1.23 -17.72 1.75
C GLU A 515 1.69 -18.96 2.52
N ASP A 516 2.78 -19.59 2.13
CA ASP A 516 3.39 -20.71 2.87
C ASP A 516 4.15 -20.25 4.13
N LYS A 517 4.42 -18.94 4.25
CA LYS A 517 5.21 -18.36 5.35
C LYS A 517 4.38 -17.51 6.30
N LYS A 518 3.35 -16.80 5.81
CA LYS A 518 2.52 -15.84 6.56
C LYS A 518 1.12 -15.70 5.98
N GLY A 519 0.30 -14.81 6.56
CA GLY A 519 -1.06 -14.51 6.10
C GLY A 519 -2.14 -15.44 6.66
N SER A 520 -1.74 -16.53 7.32
CA SER A 520 -2.63 -17.38 8.13
C SER A 520 -1.89 -17.88 9.37
N ILE A 521 -2.65 -18.27 10.41
CA ILE A 521 -2.11 -18.83 11.64
C ILE A 521 -2.09 -20.36 11.49
N GLU A 522 -0.93 -20.87 11.11
CA GLU A 522 -0.67 -22.30 10.86
C GLU A 522 0.71 -22.69 11.39
N ILE A 523 0.85 -23.94 11.83
CA ILE A 523 2.13 -24.47 12.34
C ILE A 523 3.21 -24.32 11.26
N GLY A 524 4.37 -23.80 11.66
CA GLY A 524 5.55 -23.55 10.81
C GLY A 524 5.59 -22.17 10.16
N LYS A 525 4.48 -21.43 10.11
CA LYS A 525 4.45 -20.05 9.62
C LYS A 525 5.04 -19.07 10.63
N PHE A 526 5.34 -17.85 10.19
CA PHE A 526 5.81 -16.79 11.07
C PHE A 526 4.77 -16.44 12.13
N ALA A 527 5.23 -16.19 13.32
CA ALA A 527 4.42 -15.65 14.40
C ALA A 527 4.28 -14.13 14.25
N ASP A 528 3.60 -13.72 13.18
CA ASP A 528 3.23 -12.35 12.89
C ASP A 528 1.73 -12.21 13.14
N PHE A 529 1.33 -11.36 14.12
CA PHE A 529 -0.07 -11.24 14.55
C PHE A 529 -0.45 -9.79 14.81
N THR A 530 -1.75 -9.51 14.61
CA THR A 530 -2.38 -8.26 15.04
C THR A 530 -3.51 -8.58 16.00
N VAL A 531 -3.52 -7.90 17.15
CA VAL A 531 -4.57 -8.03 18.17
C VAL A 531 -5.39 -6.75 18.20
N PHE A 532 -6.72 -6.90 18.08
CA PHE A 532 -7.69 -5.80 18.06
C PHE A 532 -8.54 -5.79 19.34
N SER A 533 -8.91 -4.61 19.80
CA SER A 533 -9.77 -4.40 20.98
C SER A 533 -11.19 -4.93 20.79
N GLN A 534 -11.67 -5.00 19.53
CA GLN A 534 -13.00 -5.47 19.17
C GLN A 534 -12.94 -6.58 18.13
N ASN A 535 -13.98 -7.41 18.10
CA ASN A 535 -14.11 -8.46 17.10
C ASN A 535 -14.68 -7.88 15.80
N LEU A 536 -13.83 -7.61 14.82
CA LEU A 536 -14.18 -7.05 13.51
C LEU A 536 -15.21 -7.86 12.73
N ILE A 537 -15.34 -9.16 13.03
CA ILE A 537 -16.36 -10.01 12.38
C ILE A 537 -17.76 -9.74 12.93
N THR A 538 -17.90 -9.37 14.21
CA THR A 538 -19.20 -9.30 14.90
C THR A 538 -19.55 -7.94 15.46
N VAL A 539 -18.59 -7.01 15.54
CA VAL A 539 -18.83 -5.65 16.06
C VAL A 539 -19.88 -4.92 15.19
N PRO A 540 -20.80 -4.12 15.74
CA PRO A 540 -21.73 -3.30 14.95
C PRO A 540 -20.99 -2.39 13.97
N ASP A 541 -21.59 -2.12 12.79
CA ASP A 541 -20.95 -1.33 11.73
C ASP A 541 -20.51 0.07 12.20
N ASP A 542 -21.32 0.73 13.03
CA ASP A 542 -21.04 2.05 13.61
C ASP A 542 -19.94 2.04 14.68
N LYS A 543 -19.48 0.87 15.09
CA LYS A 543 -18.42 0.68 16.09
C LYS A 543 -17.10 0.14 15.50
N ILE A 544 -17.06 -0.15 14.21
CA ILE A 544 -15.85 -0.66 13.57
C ILE A 544 -14.70 0.33 13.71
N LEU A 545 -14.95 1.63 13.50
CA LEU A 545 -13.94 2.68 13.57
C LEU A 545 -13.42 2.96 14.99
N ASP A 546 -14.14 2.51 16.02
CA ASP A 546 -13.70 2.59 17.44
C ASP A 546 -12.73 1.44 17.81
N THR A 547 -12.37 0.58 16.86
CA THR A 547 -11.46 -0.55 17.10
C THR A 547 -10.01 -0.05 17.18
N GLU A 548 -9.31 -0.46 18.23
CA GLU A 548 -7.91 -0.14 18.46
C GLU A 548 -7.02 -1.38 18.24
N VAL A 549 -5.76 -1.16 17.85
CA VAL A 549 -4.73 -2.19 17.85
C VAL A 549 -4.14 -2.28 19.26
N LEU A 550 -4.27 -3.45 19.89
CA LEU A 550 -3.72 -3.70 21.23
C LEU A 550 -2.28 -4.20 21.20
N TYR A 551 -1.98 -5.08 20.24
CA TYR A 551 -0.63 -5.62 20.04
C TYR A 551 -0.34 -5.80 18.56
N THR A 552 0.90 -5.51 18.18
CA THR A 552 1.50 -5.93 16.92
C THR A 552 2.69 -6.81 17.24
N ILE A 553 2.63 -8.05 16.80
CA ILE A 553 3.65 -9.07 17.06
C ILE A 553 4.29 -9.43 15.72
N VAL A 554 5.62 -9.30 15.63
CA VAL A 554 6.40 -9.64 14.45
C VAL A 554 7.49 -10.63 14.83
N ASN A 555 7.58 -11.73 14.09
CA ASN A 555 8.56 -12.78 14.36
C ASN A 555 8.54 -13.26 15.83
N GLY A 556 7.33 -13.37 16.42
CA GLY A 556 7.12 -13.80 17.80
C GLY A 556 7.53 -12.78 18.87
N LYS A 557 7.78 -11.52 18.50
CA LYS A 557 8.11 -10.43 19.43
C LYS A 557 7.01 -9.38 19.43
N ILE A 558 6.66 -8.89 20.60
CA ILE A 558 5.76 -7.74 20.74
C ILE A 558 6.56 -6.50 20.35
N GLU A 559 6.33 -5.99 19.15
CA GLU A 559 6.98 -4.76 18.64
C GLU A 559 6.13 -3.51 18.93
N TYR A 560 4.81 -3.67 19.17
CA TYR A 560 3.92 -2.61 19.63
C TYR A 560 2.93 -3.15 20.66
N ARG A 561 2.64 -2.35 21.67
CA ARG A 561 1.59 -2.57 22.66
C ARG A 561 0.93 -1.24 22.98
N ALA A 562 -0.40 -1.19 22.90
CA ALA A 562 -1.19 -0.04 23.37
C ALA A 562 -0.99 0.18 24.88
N ASN A 563 -0.99 1.46 25.31
CA ASN A 563 -0.78 1.87 26.70
C ASN A 563 -1.96 1.49 27.60
#